data_cdc34c8328e90ac73a0c38d4190013b9
#
_entry.id   cdc34c8328e90ac73a0c38d4190013b9
#
_cell.length_a   1.000
_cell.length_b   1.000
_cell.length_c   1.000
_cell.angle_alpha   90.00
_cell.angle_beta   90.00
_cell.angle_gamma   90.00
#
_symmetry.space_group_name_H-M   'P 1'
#
loop_
_entity.id
_entity.type
_entity.pdbx_description
1 polymer ?
#
loop_
_entity_poly.entity_id
_entity_poly.type
_entity_poly.pdbx_seq_one_letter_code
_entity_poly.pdbx_strand_id
1 'polypeptide(L)'
;MASRTSSPLLHPEEHQIDLFALMTALGDPVRRSIVVTLGEHPEVACGTFDLPVAKSALSRHFRTLRECGLIRQRDEGTRRLNALRREELDRRFPGLLDLVLREGADCAVGVLVEATGGADP
;
A
#
# COMPACT_ATOMS: atom_id res chain seq x y z
N MET A 1 0.61 7.44 -26.82
CA MET A 1 0.79 7.50 -26.38
C MET A 1 1.21 7.23 -25.61
N ALA A 2 1.35 6.98 -25.39
CA ALA A 2 1.74 6.60 -24.78
C ALA A 2 2.19 6.95 -23.89
N SER A 3 2.30 7.18 -23.76
CA SER A 3 2.80 7.76 -22.97
C SER A 3 2.87 7.42 -21.64
N ARG A 4 2.17 6.99 -21.24
CA ARG A 4 2.18 6.64 -20.04
C ARG A 4 2.99 5.62 -19.80
N THR A 5 3.41 5.12 -20.54
CA THR A 5 4.17 4.10 -20.36
C THR A 5 5.31 4.45 -19.76
N SER A 6 5.46 5.41 -19.64
CA SER A 6 6.48 5.86 -19.14
C SER A 6 7.26 5.12 -18.24
N SER A 7 7.40 5.33 -17.13
CA SER A 7 8.31 4.71 -16.26
C SER A 7 7.76 3.49 -15.63
N PRO A 8 8.49 2.42 -15.54
CA PRO A 8 8.03 1.28 -14.80
C PRO A 8 7.93 1.61 -13.33
N LEU A 9 7.09 0.88 -12.62
CA LEU A 9 6.98 1.03 -11.18
C LEU A 9 8.14 0.31 -10.53
N LEU A 10 9.06 1.06 -9.96
CA LEU A 10 10.24 0.47 -9.35
C LEU A 10 9.96 0.05 -7.91
N HIS A 11 10.40 -1.15 -7.60
CA HIS A 11 10.26 -1.72 -6.26
C HIS A 11 11.63 -2.19 -5.78
N PRO A 12 11.94 -2.04 -4.50
CA PRO A 12 13.18 -2.60 -4.00
C PRO A 12 13.12 -4.12 -4.01
N GLU A 13 14.26 -4.76 -4.20
CA GLU A 13 14.36 -6.18 -4.04
C GLU A 13 14.20 -6.52 -2.56
N GLU A 14 13.81 -7.73 -2.27
CA GLU A 14 13.57 -8.13 -0.88
C GLU A 14 14.78 -7.79 0.01
N HIS A 15 16.00 -8.10 -0.44
CA HIS A 15 17.19 -7.86 0.38
C HIS A 15 17.51 -6.39 0.55
N GLN A 16 16.91 -5.52 -0.24
CA GLN A 16 17.15 -4.08 -0.14
C GLN A 16 16.20 -3.39 0.82
N ILE A 17 15.19 -4.08 1.31
CA ILE A 17 14.22 -3.47 2.22
C ILE A 17 14.91 -3.19 3.55
N ASP A 18 14.84 -1.94 3.97
CA ASP A 18 15.52 -1.49 5.18
C ASP A 18 14.51 -1.27 6.31
N LEU A 19 14.79 -1.84 7.46
CA LEU A 19 13.87 -1.75 8.60
C LEU A 19 13.54 -0.31 8.97
N PHE A 20 14.53 0.56 8.98
CA PHE A 20 14.29 1.93 9.44
C PHE A 20 13.50 2.75 8.42
N ALA A 21 13.64 2.43 7.15
CA ALA A 21 12.80 3.04 6.14
C ALA A 21 11.34 2.61 6.33
N LEU A 22 11.12 1.35 6.69
CA LEU A 22 9.77 0.88 7.01
C LEU A 22 9.20 1.61 8.21
N MET A 23 10.01 1.77 9.25
CA MET A 23 9.56 2.44 10.46
C MET A 23 9.23 3.91 10.19
N THR A 24 10.05 4.58 9.39
CA THR A 24 9.78 5.96 9.01
C THR A 24 8.47 6.07 8.24
N ALA A 25 8.27 5.17 7.29
CA ALA A 25 7.02 5.18 6.52
C ALA A 25 5.80 4.96 7.41
N LEU A 26 5.92 4.03 8.36
CA LEU A 26 4.82 3.70 9.26
C LEU A 26 4.60 4.75 10.34
N GLY A 27 5.52 5.68 10.49
CA GLY A 27 5.37 6.77 11.44
C GLY A 27 4.31 7.78 11.03
N ASP A 28 4.00 7.86 9.75
CA ASP A 28 2.97 8.77 9.27
C ASP A 28 1.59 8.11 9.42
N PRO A 29 0.62 8.80 10.05
CA PRO A 29 -0.69 8.17 10.31
C PRO A 29 -1.46 7.82 9.04
N VAL A 30 -1.32 8.60 7.96
CA VAL A 30 -2.01 8.28 6.71
C VAL A 30 -1.42 7.01 6.10
N ARG A 31 -0.10 6.93 6.05
CA ARG A 31 0.56 5.74 5.51
C ARG A 31 0.27 4.51 6.35
N ARG A 32 0.25 4.68 7.67
CA ARG A 32 -0.08 3.57 8.56
C ARG A 32 -1.49 3.06 8.31
N SER A 33 -2.45 3.98 8.12
CA SER A 33 -3.83 3.57 7.87
C SER A 33 -3.95 2.83 6.52
N ILE A 34 -3.17 3.22 5.53
CA ILE A 34 -3.16 2.51 4.25
C ILE A 34 -2.67 1.07 4.46
N VAL A 35 -1.58 0.91 5.19
CA VAL A 35 -0.99 -0.41 5.43
C VAL A 35 -1.98 -1.30 6.20
N VAL A 36 -2.61 -0.77 7.23
CA VAL A 36 -3.55 -1.54 8.03
C VAL A 36 -4.76 -1.94 7.18
N THR A 37 -5.24 -1.03 6.34
CA THR A 37 -6.35 -1.33 5.45
C THR A 37 -5.97 -2.43 4.47
N LEU A 38 -4.74 -2.39 3.94
CA LEU A 38 -4.28 -3.44 3.04
C LEU A 38 -4.10 -4.78 3.74
N GLY A 39 -3.99 -4.77 5.06
CA GLY A 39 -3.97 -6.02 5.82
C GLY A 39 -5.31 -6.73 5.81
N GLU A 40 -6.39 -6.00 5.49
CA GLU A 40 -7.74 -6.55 5.47
C GLU A 40 -8.21 -6.90 4.07
N HIS A 41 -7.47 -6.52 3.05
CA HIS A 41 -7.88 -6.73 1.67
C HIS A 41 -6.70 -7.21 0.84
N PRO A 42 -6.86 -8.15 -0.04
CA PRO A 42 -5.73 -8.66 -0.84
C PRO A 42 -5.14 -7.60 -1.76
N GLU A 43 -5.98 -6.78 -2.35
CA GLU A 43 -5.53 -5.76 -3.28
C GLU A 43 -6.55 -4.64 -3.31
N VAL A 44 -6.08 -3.38 -3.28
CA VAL A 44 -6.99 -2.22 -3.30
C VAL A 44 -6.44 -1.17 -4.25
N ALA A 45 -7.29 -0.66 -5.12
CA ALA A 45 -6.89 0.40 -6.04
C ALA A 45 -6.69 1.72 -5.29
N CYS A 46 -5.71 2.51 -5.72
CA CYS A 46 -5.40 3.79 -5.08
C CYS A 46 -6.62 4.68 -4.94
N GLY A 47 -7.45 4.72 -5.96
CA GLY A 47 -8.59 5.65 -5.98
C GLY A 47 -9.75 5.25 -5.10
N THR A 48 -9.71 4.07 -4.49
CA THR A 48 -10.81 3.60 -3.68
C THR A 48 -10.59 3.77 -2.18
N PHE A 49 -9.44 4.29 -1.77
CA PHE A 49 -9.22 4.58 -0.36
C PHE A 49 -10.01 5.82 0.04
N ASP A 50 -10.72 5.72 1.14
CA ASP A 50 -11.50 6.83 1.67
C ASP A 50 -10.68 7.57 2.71
N LEU A 51 -9.86 8.50 2.27
CA LEU A 51 -8.96 9.24 3.13
C LEU A 51 -9.14 10.74 2.94
N PRO A 52 -9.11 11.50 4.01
CA PRO A 52 -9.32 12.95 3.94
C PRO A 52 -8.05 13.71 3.60
N VAL A 53 -7.44 13.38 2.50
CA VAL A 53 -6.21 14.03 2.06
C VAL A 53 -6.30 14.35 0.59
N ALA A 54 -5.53 15.32 0.15
CA ALA A 54 -5.49 15.70 -1.25
C ALA A 54 -4.93 14.56 -2.10
N LYS A 55 -5.41 14.47 -3.33
CA LYS A 55 -4.96 13.43 -4.24
C LYS A 55 -3.48 13.44 -4.45
N SER A 56 -2.86 14.61 -4.55
CA SER A 56 -1.42 14.69 -4.76
C SER A 56 -0.65 14.18 -3.54
N ALA A 57 -1.15 14.47 -2.34
CA ALA A 57 -0.52 13.97 -1.12
C ALA A 57 -0.67 12.46 -1.03
N LEU A 58 -1.84 11.96 -1.40
CA LEU A 58 -2.11 10.53 -1.37
C LEU A 58 -1.17 9.79 -2.33
N SER A 59 -0.96 10.34 -3.52
CA SER A 59 -0.03 9.74 -4.47
C SER A 59 1.38 9.65 -3.92
N ARG A 60 1.81 10.67 -3.20
CA ARG A 60 3.15 10.64 -2.57
C ARG A 60 3.22 9.59 -1.47
N HIS A 61 2.16 9.41 -0.70
CA HIS A 61 2.14 8.39 0.34
C HIS A 61 2.26 6.98 -0.27
N PHE A 62 1.55 6.73 -1.36
CA PHE A 62 1.65 5.44 -2.02
C PHE A 62 3.05 5.21 -2.59
N ARG A 63 3.65 6.26 -3.12
CA ARG A 63 5.00 6.16 -3.65
C ARG A 63 6.01 5.83 -2.54
N THR A 64 5.90 6.50 -1.39
CA THR A 64 6.77 6.21 -0.26
C THR A 64 6.61 4.77 0.20
N LEU A 65 5.37 4.29 0.27
CA LEU A 65 5.12 2.91 0.68
C LEU A 65 5.69 1.90 -0.32
N ARG A 66 5.63 2.22 -1.60
CA ARG A 66 6.21 1.35 -2.62
C ARG A 66 7.74 1.35 -2.54
N GLU A 67 8.32 2.54 -2.42
CA GLU A 67 9.78 2.67 -2.44
C GLU A 67 10.44 2.08 -1.21
N CYS A 68 9.76 2.05 -0.08
CA CYS A 68 10.34 1.45 1.11
C CYS A 68 10.11 -0.05 1.17
N GLY A 69 9.28 -0.60 0.31
CA GLY A 69 9.06 -2.03 0.25
C GLY A 69 7.87 -2.56 1.03
N LEU A 70 7.01 -1.68 1.55
CA LEU A 70 5.82 -2.14 2.28
C LEU A 70 4.75 -2.67 1.33
N ILE A 71 4.63 -2.07 0.15
CA ILE A 71 3.59 -2.46 -0.78
C ILE A 71 4.16 -2.75 -2.16
N ARG A 72 3.41 -3.54 -2.89
CA ARG A 72 3.66 -3.77 -4.30
C ARG A 72 2.53 -3.09 -5.05
N GLN A 73 2.89 -2.35 -6.10
CA GLN A 73 1.90 -1.72 -6.95
C GLN A 73 1.96 -2.32 -8.34
N ARG A 74 0.82 -2.47 -8.96
CA ARG A 74 0.77 -2.87 -10.37
C ARG A 74 -0.37 -2.12 -11.06
N ASP A 75 -0.20 -1.87 -12.33
CA ASP A 75 -1.24 -1.20 -13.11
C ASP A 75 -2.12 -2.24 -13.79
N GLU A 76 -3.42 -1.99 -13.77
CA GLU A 76 -4.37 -2.85 -14.45
C GLU A 76 -5.37 -1.92 -15.12
N GLY A 77 -5.25 -1.73 -16.40
CA GLY A 77 -6.05 -0.73 -17.11
C GLY A 77 -5.70 0.65 -16.60
N THR A 78 -6.70 1.39 -16.18
CA THR A 78 -6.48 2.74 -15.65
C THR A 78 -6.32 2.74 -14.13
N ARG A 79 -6.36 1.57 -13.51
CA ARG A 79 -6.27 1.47 -12.06
C ARG A 79 -4.88 1.09 -11.63
N ARG A 80 -4.46 1.59 -10.48
CA ARG A 80 -3.22 1.18 -9.85
C ARG A 80 -3.57 0.43 -8.58
N LEU A 81 -3.21 -0.85 -8.53
CA LEU A 81 -3.57 -1.73 -7.43
C LEU A 81 -2.43 -1.88 -6.46
N ASN A 82 -2.76 -1.96 -5.18
CA ASN A 82 -1.80 -2.01 -4.09
C ASN A 82 -2.03 -3.25 -3.25
N ALA A 83 -0.95 -3.91 -2.88
CA ALA A 83 -1.01 -5.07 -1.99
C ALA A 83 0.19 -5.04 -1.05
N LEU A 84 0.05 -5.55 0.16
CA LEU A 84 1.19 -5.66 1.06
C LEU A 84 2.16 -6.71 0.54
N ARG A 85 3.45 -6.44 0.71
CA ARG A 85 4.48 -7.43 0.36
C ARG A 85 4.67 -8.38 1.55
N ARG A 86 3.60 -9.06 1.91
CA ARG A 86 3.55 -9.84 3.14
C ARG A 86 4.60 -10.91 3.24
N GLU A 87 4.76 -11.69 2.21
CA GLU A 87 5.69 -12.82 2.26
C GLU A 87 7.12 -12.35 2.44
N GLU A 88 7.49 -11.31 1.70
CA GLU A 88 8.85 -10.78 1.76
C GLU A 88 9.12 -10.12 3.11
N LEU A 89 8.15 -9.38 3.62
CA LEU A 89 8.31 -8.72 4.90
C LEU A 89 8.37 -9.73 6.05
N ASP A 90 7.60 -10.79 5.96
CA ASP A 90 7.61 -11.82 6.99
C ASP A 90 8.94 -12.59 6.99
N ARG A 91 9.56 -12.76 5.83
CA ARG A 91 10.88 -13.41 5.76
C ARG A 91 11.97 -12.51 6.30
N ARG A 92 11.92 -11.23 5.94
CA ARG A 92 12.98 -10.29 6.35
C ARG A 92 12.86 -9.88 7.81
N PHE A 93 11.65 -9.63 8.26
CA PHE A 93 11.41 -9.11 9.61
C PHE A 93 10.24 -9.87 10.22
N PRO A 94 10.49 -11.10 10.67
CA PRO A 94 9.41 -11.94 11.20
C PRO A 94 8.67 -11.27 12.35
N GLY A 95 7.36 -11.23 12.23
CA GLY A 95 6.51 -10.65 13.27
C GLY A 95 6.27 -9.15 13.16
N LEU A 96 7.06 -8.43 12.35
CA LEU A 96 6.92 -6.99 12.26
C LEU A 96 5.54 -6.61 11.72
N LEU A 97 5.16 -7.17 10.58
CA LEU A 97 3.91 -6.79 9.95
C LEU A 97 2.72 -7.20 10.81
N ASP A 98 2.75 -8.38 11.40
CA ASP A 98 1.68 -8.80 12.29
C ASP A 98 1.53 -7.85 13.47
N LEU A 99 2.64 -7.38 14.01
CA LEU A 99 2.61 -6.42 15.11
C LEU A 99 1.99 -5.11 14.66
N VAL A 100 2.41 -4.61 13.52
CA VAL A 100 1.89 -3.35 12.97
C VAL A 100 0.38 -3.47 12.74
N LEU A 101 -0.06 -4.57 12.16
CA LEU A 101 -1.48 -4.73 11.85
C LEU A 101 -2.31 -4.87 13.13
N ARG A 102 -1.77 -5.55 14.12
CA ARG A 102 -2.48 -5.70 15.39
C ARG A 102 -2.56 -4.38 16.14
N GLU A 103 -1.43 -3.69 16.27
CA GLU A 103 -1.41 -2.44 17.03
C GLU A 103 -2.11 -1.32 16.29
N GLY A 104 -2.16 -1.39 14.98
CA GLY A 104 -2.80 -0.38 14.16
C GLY A 104 -4.24 -0.68 13.77
N ALA A 105 -4.85 -1.67 14.39
CA ALA A 105 -6.19 -2.11 13.96
C ALA A 105 -7.20 -0.95 13.92
N ASP A 106 -7.06 0.02 14.82
CA ASP A 106 -7.97 1.15 14.84
C ASP A 106 -7.71 2.14 13.72
N CYS A 107 -6.63 1.98 12.98
CA CYS A 107 -6.27 2.93 11.92
C CYS A 107 -6.87 2.56 10.57
N ALA A 108 -7.52 1.42 10.45
CA ALA A 108 -8.10 1.02 9.17
C ALA A 108 -9.11 2.07 8.71
N VAL A 109 -9.13 2.33 7.42
CA VAL A 109 -10.04 3.31 6.84
C VAL A 109 -10.96 2.63 5.85
N GLY A 110 -11.99 3.34 5.46
CA GLY A 110 -12.94 2.81 4.50
C GLY A 110 -12.34 2.64 3.13
N VAL A 111 -12.88 1.69 2.39
CA VAL A 111 -12.55 1.50 1.00
C VAL A 111 -13.85 1.65 0.24
N LEU A 112 -13.84 2.50 -0.76
CA LEU A 112 -15.05 2.70 -1.56
C LEU A 112 -15.31 1.45 -2.37
N VAL A 113 -16.50 0.89 -2.15
CA VAL A 113 -16.79 -0.33 -2.83
C VAL A 113 -17.35 0.01 -4.12
N GLU A 114 -16.76 -0.04 -5.10
CA GLU A 114 -17.26 0.26 -6.25
C GLU A 114 -17.65 -0.79 -6.78
N ALA A 115 -17.98 -0.82 -6.79
CA ALA A 115 -18.31 -1.78 -7.30
C ALA A 115 -17.85 -2.86 -7.62
N THR A 116 -17.48 -2.96 -7.54
CA THR A 116 -17.02 -3.89 -7.66
C THR A 116 -17.15 -4.62 -7.26
N GLY A 117 -17.19 -4.33 -7.04
CA GLY A 117 -17.18 -4.77 -6.70
C GLY A 117 -17.58 -5.41 -6.63
N GLY A 118 -17.79 -5.37 -6.61
CA GLY A 118 -18.08 -5.86 -6.50
C GLY A 118 -18.54 -6.47 -6.68
N ALA A 119 -18.65 -6.63 -6.78
CA ALA A 119 -19.06 -7.13 -6.84
C ALA A 119 -19.52 -7.84 -7.15
N ASP A 120 -19.69 -8.21 -7.46
CA ASP A 120 -20.13 -8.86 -7.69
C ASP A 120 -20.57 -9.48 -7.42
N PRO A 121 -21.03 -9.84 -7.38
CA PRO A 121 -21.47 -10.53 -7.05
C PRO A 121 -21.72 -11.19 -7.22
#